data_1e4acc2afaa86243cbba38384895147a
#
_entry.id   1e4acc2afaa86243cbba38384895147a
#
_cell.length_a   1.000
_cell.length_b   1.000
_cell.length_c   1.000
_cell.angle_alpha   90.00
_cell.angle_beta   90.00
_cell.angle_gamma   90.00
#
_symmetry.space_group_name_H-M   'P 1'
#
loop_
_entity.id
_entity.type
_entity.pdbx_description
1 polymer ?
#
loop_
_entity_poly.entity_id
_entity_poly.type
_entity_poly.pdbx_seq_one_letter_code
_entity_poly.pdbx_strand_id
1 'polypeptide(L)'
;TYMFVNTFKLLSFLAFKLLIMKGSFCMPITEILERNAREFGNDVALVEVNPEIRETRRVTWKEYELIAPNPVCHYRREITWSVFNEKANRFANLLLSRGVKKGDKVGILLMNCLEWLPIYFGILKTGALAVPLNFRYTPEEIKYCLDLAEVDILVFGPESVSYTHLRAHET
;
A
#
# COMPACT_ATOMS: atom_id res chain seq x y z
N THR A 1 17.63 8.28 1.73
CA THR A 1 17.59 7.95 3.17
C THR A 1 16.76 6.69 3.31
N TYR A 2 17.42 5.61 3.72
CA TYR A 2 16.75 4.32 3.92
C TYR A 2 15.81 4.44 5.11
N MET A 3 14.51 4.34 4.85
CA MET A 3 13.52 4.19 5.90
C MET A 3 13.51 2.70 6.28
N PHE A 4 14.24 2.36 7.32
CA PHE A 4 14.14 1.05 7.95
C PHE A 4 12.76 0.94 8.60
N VAL A 5 11.88 0.17 8.01
CA VAL A 5 10.74 -0.40 8.74
C VAL A 5 11.31 -1.51 9.61
N ASN A 6 11.80 -1.13 10.77
CA ASN A 6 12.24 -2.10 11.76
C ASN A 6 11.14 -2.21 12.81
N THR A 7 10.46 -3.29 12.80
CA THR A 7 10.11 -4.16 13.92
C THR A 7 8.90 -5.02 13.54
N PHE A 8 9.08 -5.95 12.64
CA PHE A 8 8.32 -7.19 12.75
C PHE A 8 8.81 -7.89 14.01
N LYS A 9 8.02 -7.87 15.08
CA LYS A 9 8.29 -8.70 16.24
C LYS A 9 8.38 -10.15 15.79
N LEU A 10 9.52 -10.79 16.04
CA LEU A 10 9.86 -12.18 15.69
C LEU A 10 8.85 -13.24 16.19
N LEU A 11 7.86 -12.86 17.01
CA LEU A 11 6.83 -13.78 17.51
C LEU A 11 5.84 -14.28 16.45
N SER A 12 5.70 -13.57 15.31
CA SER A 12 4.83 -14.06 14.22
C SER A 12 5.47 -15.17 13.41
N PHE A 13 6.81 -15.26 13.41
CA PHE A 13 7.53 -16.27 12.64
C PHE A 13 7.42 -17.67 13.22
N LEU A 14 7.32 -17.81 14.56
CA LEU A 14 7.14 -19.14 15.20
C LEU A 14 5.72 -19.65 15.01
N ALA A 15 4.71 -18.78 15.08
CA ALA A 15 3.32 -19.15 14.82
C ALA A 15 3.10 -19.54 13.37
N PHE A 16 3.78 -18.88 12.43
CA PHE A 16 3.73 -19.21 11.01
C PHE A 16 4.35 -20.60 10.71
N LYS A 17 5.46 -20.93 11.40
CA LYS A 17 6.13 -22.24 11.26
C LYS A 17 5.30 -23.41 11.81
N LEU A 18 4.53 -23.20 12.88
CA LEU A 18 3.68 -24.24 13.49
C LEU A 18 2.44 -24.53 12.64
N LEU A 19 1.95 -23.56 11.86
CA LEU A 19 0.75 -23.71 11.02
C LEU A 19 1.03 -24.48 9.72
N ILE A 20 2.26 -24.38 9.20
CA ILE A 20 2.68 -25.10 7.97
C ILE A 20 2.82 -26.61 8.19
N MET A 21 2.96 -27.07 9.46
CA MET A 21 3.21 -28.49 9.76
C MET A 21 1.94 -29.34 9.93
N LYS A 22 0.74 -28.78 9.87
CA LYS A 22 -0.52 -29.54 9.95
C LYS A 22 -1.36 -29.39 8.68
N GLY A 23 -0.99 -30.13 7.64
CA GLY A 23 -1.81 -30.33 6.45
C GLY A 23 -1.84 -29.13 5.50
N SER A 24 -1.59 -29.37 4.23
CA SER A 24 -1.55 -28.42 3.10
C SER A 24 -2.84 -27.60 2.91
N PHE A 25 -3.21 -26.75 3.85
CA PHE A 25 -4.25 -25.78 3.66
C PHE A 25 -3.58 -24.43 3.29
N CYS A 26 -3.54 -24.13 1.99
CA CYS A 26 -3.07 -22.85 1.51
C CYS A 26 -4.14 -21.79 1.81
N MET A 27 -4.00 -21.11 2.96
CA MET A 27 -4.88 -20.02 3.35
C MET A 27 -4.53 -18.77 2.51
N PRO A 28 -5.49 -18.18 1.79
CA PRO A 28 -5.27 -16.91 1.10
C PRO A 28 -4.79 -15.82 2.06
N ILE A 29 -3.92 -14.93 1.58
CA ILE A 29 -3.37 -13.84 2.41
C ILE A 29 -4.48 -12.93 2.99
N THR A 30 -5.58 -12.78 2.28
CA THR A 30 -6.75 -12.01 2.72
C THR A 30 -7.44 -12.65 3.93
N GLU A 31 -7.52 -13.99 3.99
CA GLU A 31 -8.05 -14.71 5.14
C GLU A 31 -7.14 -14.59 6.36
N ILE A 32 -5.82 -14.50 6.15
CA ILE A 32 -4.87 -14.23 7.24
C ILE A 32 -5.16 -12.88 7.89
N LEU A 33 -5.44 -11.84 7.08
CA LEU A 33 -5.81 -10.52 7.60
C LEU A 33 -7.11 -10.61 8.42
N GLU A 34 -8.13 -11.30 7.91
CA GLU A 34 -9.41 -11.45 8.59
C GLU A 34 -9.29 -12.23 9.91
N ARG A 35 -8.49 -13.30 9.91
CA ARG A 35 -8.18 -14.04 11.12
C ARG A 35 -7.47 -13.16 12.15
N ASN A 36 -6.44 -12.44 11.74
CA ASN A 36 -5.71 -11.56 12.64
C ASN A 36 -6.61 -10.44 13.20
N ALA A 37 -7.54 -9.92 12.41
CA ALA A 37 -8.50 -8.93 12.87
C ALA A 37 -9.48 -9.51 13.91
N ARG A 38 -9.81 -10.81 13.83
CA ARG A 38 -10.65 -11.49 14.83
C ARG A 38 -9.88 -11.84 16.11
N GLU A 39 -8.67 -12.38 15.96
CA GLU A 39 -7.89 -12.92 17.09
C GLU A 39 -7.10 -11.84 17.83
N PHE A 40 -6.60 -10.84 17.11
CA PHE A 40 -5.69 -9.79 17.60
C PHE A 40 -6.22 -8.39 17.29
N GLY A 41 -7.54 -8.22 17.19
CA GLY A 41 -8.18 -7.03 16.63
C GLY A 41 -7.74 -5.71 17.23
N ASN A 42 -7.44 -5.68 18.53
CA ASN A 42 -7.00 -4.50 19.26
C ASN A 42 -5.47 -4.28 19.24
N ASP A 43 -4.71 -5.28 18.77
CA ASP A 43 -3.27 -5.16 18.70
C ASP A 43 -2.85 -4.28 17.53
N VAL A 44 -1.73 -3.57 17.69
CA VAL A 44 -1.18 -2.71 16.64
C VAL A 44 -0.69 -3.57 15.48
N ALA A 45 -1.23 -3.32 14.30
CA ALA A 45 -0.87 -4.00 13.07
C ALA A 45 0.17 -3.22 12.26
N LEU A 46 -0.04 -1.91 12.09
CA LEU A 46 0.84 -1.04 11.30
C LEU A 46 1.19 0.21 12.08
N VAL A 47 2.42 0.65 11.88
CA VAL A 47 2.95 1.87 12.50
C VAL A 47 3.61 2.73 11.43
N GLU A 48 3.19 3.98 11.33
CA GLU A 48 3.86 5.01 10.56
C GLU A 48 4.57 5.95 11.53
N VAL A 49 5.87 6.05 11.38
CA VAL A 49 6.67 6.98 12.15
C VAL A 49 7.29 8.00 11.23
N ASN A 50 7.25 9.24 11.66
CA ASN A 50 8.02 10.29 11.06
C ASN A 50 9.23 10.57 11.95
N PRO A 51 10.43 10.15 11.56
CA PRO A 51 11.62 10.44 12.34
C PRO A 51 11.83 11.96 12.39
N GLU A 52 12.35 12.45 13.52
CA GLU A 52 12.74 13.83 13.69
C GLU A 52 13.75 14.21 12.59
N ILE A 53 13.30 14.98 11.60
CA ILE A 53 14.18 15.49 10.56
C ILE A 53 14.66 16.86 11.02
N ARG A 54 15.87 16.92 11.54
CA ARG A 54 16.50 18.18 12.01
C ARG A 54 16.79 19.18 10.90
N GLU A 55 16.77 18.72 9.65
CA GLU A 55 17.04 19.57 8.47
C GLU A 55 15.97 19.34 7.40
N THR A 56 15.44 20.43 6.88
CA THR A 56 14.62 20.44 5.66
C THR A 56 15.51 20.07 4.49
N ARG A 57 15.62 18.80 4.17
CA ARG A 57 16.24 18.39 2.92
C ARG A 57 15.21 18.47 1.81
N ARG A 58 15.37 19.45 0.94
CA ARG A 58 14.81 19.38 -0.40
C ARG A 58 15.57 18.29 -1.15
N VAL A 59 14.91 17.20 -1.45
CA VAL A 59 15.48 16.17 -2.31
C VAL A 59 15.03 16.49 -3.72
N THR A 60 15.91 17.15 -4.48
CA THR A 60 15.70 17.31 -5.91
C THR A 60 16.08 15.98 -6.58
N TRP A 61 15.11 15.31 -7.14
CA TRP A 61 15.35 14.09 -7.91
C TRP A 61 15.07 14.38 -9.38
N LYS A 62 16.13 14.48 -10.18
CA LYS A 62 16.07 14.84 -11.63
C LYS A 62 15.23 16.09 -11.88
N GLU A 63 13.98 15.94 -12.25
CA GLU A 63 13.07 17.04 -12.61
C GLU A 63 12.01 17.34 -11.54
N TYR A 64 12.03 16.61 -10.42
CA TYR A 64 10.99 16.73 -9.39
C TYR A 64 11.56 17.22 -8.07
N GLU A 65 10.98 18.31 -7.57
CA GLU A 65 11.17 18.75 -6.21
C GLU A 65 10.23 17.93 -5.29
N LEU A 66 10.75 16.85 -4.71
CA LEU A 66 10.04 16.17 -3.63
C LEU A 66 10.13 17.07 -2.39
N ILE A 67 9.09 17.82 -2.13
CA ILE A 67 8.92 18.48 -0.85
C ILE A 67 8.61 17.37 0.16
N ALA A 68 9.63 16.91 0.89
CA ALA A 68 9.38 16.12 2.07
C ALA A 68 8.54 16.99 3.01
N PRO A 69 7.34 16.53 3.45
CA PRO A 69 6.60 17.28 4.45
C PRO A 69 7.53 17.48 5.63
N ASN A 70 7.78 18.73 5.99
CA ASN A 70 8.52 19.06 7.20
C ASN A 70 7.52 18.99 8.37
N PRO A 71 7.40 17.86 9.05
CA PRO A 71 6.53 17.82 10.20
C PRO A 71 7.13 18.71 11.27
N VAL A 72 6.35 19.67 11.70
CA VAL A 72 6.69 20.57 12.80
C VAL A 72 6.94 19.80 14.10
N CYS A 73 6.53 18.54 14.13
CA CYS A 73 6.70 17.65 15.28
C CYS A 73 6.92 16.20 14.85
N HIS A 74 7.62 15.48 15.68
CA HIS A 74 7.73 14.03 15.62
C HIS A 74 6.36 13.40 15.81
N TYR A 75 5.91 12.54 14.90
CA TYR A 75 4.65 11.83 15.05
C TYR A 75 4.79 10.33 14.89
N ARG A 76 3.92 9.62 15.57
CA ARG A 76 3.70 8.19 15.42
C ARG A 76 2.20 7.96 15.24
N ARG A 77 1.83 7.31 14.13
CA ARG A 77 0.45 6.91 13.84
C ARG A 77 0.39 5.39 13.81
N GLU A 78 -0.66 4.85 14.39
CA GLU A 78 -0.85 3.40 14.48
C GLU A 78 -2.26 3.03 14.03
N ILE A 79 -2.38 1.86 13.45
CA ILE A 79 -3.67 1.20 13.22
C ILE A 79 -3.63 -0.23 13.74
N THR A 80 -4.74 -0.67 14.31
CA THR A 80 -4.90 -2.03 14.80
C THR A 80 -5.28 -2.99 13.67
N TRP A 81 -5.24 -4.29 13.94
CA TRP A 81 -5.66 -5.30 12.96
C TRP A 81 -7.12 -5.13 12.54
N SER A 82 -8.03 -4.78 13.47
CA SER A 82 -9.43 -4.49 13.15
C SER A 82 -9.56 -3.32 12.20
N VAL A 83 -8.88 -2.20 12.48
CA VAL A 83 -8.91 -1.00 11.64
C VAL A 83 -8.28 -1.28 10.29
N PHE A 84 -7.19 -2.05 10.23
CA PHE A 84 -6.57 -2.44 8.99
C PHE A 84 -7.55 -3.23 8.10
N ASN A 85 -8.19 -4.25 8.65
CA ASN A 85 -9.16 -5.06 7.91
C ASN A 85 -10.38 -4.24 7.46
N GLU A 86 -10.88 -3.34 8.33
CA GLU A 86 -11.98 -2.43 7.99
C GLU A 86 -11.62 -1.50 6.81
N LYS A 87 -10.46 -0.87 6.84
CA LYS A 87 -9.97 -0.03 5.74
C LYS A 87 -9.85 -0.82 4.44
N ALA A 88 -9.30 -2.05 4.50
CA ALA A 88 -9.20 -2.92 3.33
C ALA A 88 -10.58 -3.28 2.76
N ASN A 89 -11.55 -3.60 3.61
CA ASN A 89 -12.92 -3.90 3.18
C ASN A 89 -13.60 -2.68 2.54
N ARG A 90 -13.46 -1.50 3.14
CA ARG A 90 -14.01 -0.25 2.58
C ARG A 90 -13.43 0.04 1.20
N PHE A 91 -12.12 -0.14 1.04
CA PHE A 91 -11.47 0.06 -0.24
C PHE A 91 -11.90 -0.98 -1.28
N ALA A 92 -12.01 -2.25 -0.89
CA ALA A 92 -12.54 -3.29 -1.77
C ALA A 92 -13.96 -2.94 -2.27
N ASN A 93 -14.84 -2.51 -1.36
CA ASN A 93 -16.20 -2.09 -1.71
C ASN A 93 -16.21 -0.88 -2.67
N LEU A 94 -15.30 0.08 -2.48
CA LEU A 94 -15.13 1.20 -3.41
C LEU A 94 -14.75 0.71 -4.80
N LEU A 95 -13.79 -0.20 -4.92
CA LEU A 95 -13.37 -0.76 -6.21
C LEU A 95 -14.51 -1.52 -6.89
N LEU A 96 -15.23 -2.36 -6.14
CA LEU A 96 -16.39 -3.09 -6.66
C LEU A 96 -17.49 -2.12 -7.14
N SER A 97 -17.76 -1.04 -6.41
CA SER A 97 -18.73 -0.01 -6.84
C SER A 97 -18.29 0.75 -8.09
N ARG A 98 -17.01 0.76 -8.39
CA ARG A 98 -16.43 1.33 -9.63
C ARG A 98 -16.34 0.31 -10.77
N GLY A 99 -16.87 -0.90 -10.57
CA GLY A 99 -16.96 -1.93 -11.59
C GLY A 99 -15.74 -2.83 -11.73
N VAL A 100 -14.79 -2.77 -10.78
CA VAL A 100 -13.63 -3.70 -10.74
C VAL A 100 -14.12 -5.13 -10.59
N LYS A 101 -13.57 -6.02 -11.38
CA LYS A 101 -13.90 -7.45 -11.42
C LYS A 101 -12.69 -8.30 -11.06
N LYS A 102 -12.95 -9.56 -10.77
CA LYS A 102 -11.88 -10.55 -10.58
C LYS A 102 -11.03 -10.65 -11.85
N GLY A 103 -9.72 -10.50 -11.66
CA GLY A 103 -8.72 -10.56 -12.73
C GLY A 103 -8.35 -9.20 -13.31
N ASP A 104 -9.11 -8.13 -13.04
CA ASP A 104 -8.70 -6.77 -13.40
C ASP A 104 -7.40 -6.40 -12.72
N LYS A 105 -6.64 -5.49 -13.31
CA LYS A 105 -5.32 -5.08 -12.84
C LYS A 105 -5.41 -3.67 -12.28
N VAL A 106 -5.08 -3.53 -11.00
CA VAL A 106 -5.14 -2.25 -10.28
C VAL A 106 -3.73 -1.80 -9.93
N GLY A 107 -3.28 -0.72 -10.55
CA GLY A 107 -1.99 -0.08 -10.29
C GLY A 107 -2.00 0.67 -8.96
N ILE A 108 -0.89 0.61 -8.23
CA ILE A 108 -0.68 1.36 -6.99
C ILE A 108 0.55 2.23 -7.14
N LEU A 109 0.36 3.54 -7.19
CA LEU A 109 1.42 4.54 -7.25
C LEU A 109 1.34 5.43 -6.00
N LEU A 110 1.87 4.93 -4.89
CA LEU A 110 1.83 5.56 -3.58
C LEU A 110 3.20 5.56 -2.93
N MET A 111 3.50 6.62 -2.19
CA MET A 111 4.59 6.60 -1.21
C MET A 111 4.22 5.69 -0.03
N ASN A 112 5.23 5.27 0.73
CA ASN A 112 5.02 4.47 1.93
C ASN A 112 4.22 5.27 2.96
N CYS A 113 3.01 4.79 3.25
CA CYS A 113 2.08 5.38 4.22
C CYS A 113 1.21 4.27 4.85
N LEU A 114 0.46 4.62 5.90
CA LEU A 114 -0.44 3.67 6.55
C LEU A 114 -1.54 3.12 5.63
N GLU A 115 -1.90 3.85 4.60
CA GLU A 115 -2.94 3.49 3.65
C GLU A 115 -2.48 2.47 2.61
N TRP A 116 -1.17 2.32 2.40
CA TRP A 116 -0.62 1.48 1.33
C TRP A 116 -1.06 0.00 1.45
N LEU A 117 -0.86 -0.60 2.62
CA LEU A 117 -1.25 -2.00 2.85
C LEU A 117 -2.77 -2.22 2.86
N PRO A 118 -3.60 -1.38 3.51
CA PRO A 118 -5.05 -1.44 3.37
C PRO A 118 -5.54 -1.39 1.92
N ILE A 119 -4.97 -0.54 1.09
CA ILE A 119 -5.28 -0.45 -0.34
C ILE A 119 -4.88 -1.75 -1.06
N TYR A 120 -3.66 -2.24 -0.84
CA TYR A 120 -3.17 -3.48 -1.42
C TYR A 120 -4.08 -4.67 -1.08
N PHE A 121 -4.40 -4.86 0.20
CA PHE A 121 -5.29 -5.93 0.64
C PHE A 121 -6.74 -5.73 0.13
N GLY A 122 -7.19 -4.49 0.02
CA GLY A 122 -8.49 -4.17 -0.55
C GLY A 122 -8.59 -4.61 -2.01
N ILE A 123 -7.55 -4.40 -2.81
CA ILE A 123 -7.49 -4.90 -4.19
C ILE A 123 -7.56 -6.43 -4.21
N LEU A 124 -6.75 -7.11 -3.40
CA LEU A 124 -6.74 -8.57 -3.36
C LEU A 124 -8.10 -9.15 -2.93
N LYS A 125 -8.83 -8.48 -2.03
CA LYS A 125 -10.18 -8.90 -1.61
C LYS A 125 -11.23 -8.85 -2.73
N THR A 126 -11.04 -8.03 -3.75
CA THR A 126 -11.92 -8.05 -4.94
C THR A 126 -11.62 -9.20 -5.90
N GLY A 127 -10.48 -9.87 -5.73
CA GLY A 127 -9.95 -10.85 -6.67
C GLY A 127 -9.21 -10.22 -7.85
N ALA A 128 -9.00 -8.91 -7.83
CA ALA A 128 -8.15 -8.20 -8.79
C ALA A 128 -6.66 -8.43 -8.50
N LEU A 129 -5.83 -8.13 -9.49
CA LEU A 129 -4.37 -8.18 -9.39
C LEU A 129 -3.84 -6.81 -8.98
N ALA A 130 -3.05 -6.77 -7.92
CA ALA A 130 -2.36 -5.56 -7.52
C ALA A 130 -1.05 -5.41 -8.30
N VAL A 131 -0.83 -4.24 -8.89
CA VAL A 131 0.36 -3.87 -9.67
C VAL A 131 1.06 -2.70 -8.96
N PRO A 132 1.95 -2.96 -7.99
CA PRO A 132 2.69 -1.91 -7.31
C PRO A 132 3.70 -1.25 -8.26
N LEU A 133 3.70 0.08 -8.29
CA LEU A 133 4.62 0.90 -9.05
C LEU A 133 5.58 1.63 -8.11
N ASN A 134 6.79 1.85 -8.57
CA ASN A 134 7.73 2.66 -7.83
C ASN A 134 7.34 4.14 -7.97
N PHE A 135 7.08 4.80 -6.85
CA PHE A 135 6.74 6.23 -6.82
C PHE A 135 7.85 7.17 -7.35
N ARG A 136 9.06 6.64 -7.55
CA ARG A 136 10.21 7.36 -8.11
C ARG A 136 10.33 7.26 -9.63
N TYR A 137 9.44 6.53 -10.27
CA TYR A 137 9.45 6.42 -11.72
C TYR A 137 9.12 7.76 -12.37
N THR A 138 9.75 8.02 -13.50
CA THR A 138 9.37 9.13 -14.38
C THR A 138 7.99 8.88 -15.00
N PRO A 139 7.30 9.92 -15.52
CA PRO A 139 6.04 9.74 -16.21
C PRO A 139 6.07 8.69 -17.32
N GLU A 140 7.16 8.67 -18.09
CA GLU A 140 7.36 7.72 -19.19
C GLU A 140 7.52 6.29 -18.68
N GLU A 141 8.26 6.09 -17.58
CA GLU A 141 8.42 4.79 -16.95
C GLU A 141 7.09 4.30 -16.35
N ILE A 142 6.31 5.21 -15.73
CA ILE A 142 4.96 4.89 -15.23
C ILE A 142 4.06 4.46 -16.38
N LYS A 143 4.00 5.26 -17.46
CA LYS A 143 3.21 4.93 -18.65
C LYS A 143 3.61 3.57 -19.20
N TYR A 144 4.89 3.33 -19.39
CA TYR A 144 5.41 2.04 -19.87
C TYR A 144 4.96 0.86 -18.99
N CYS A 145 5.06 1.00 -17.66
CA CYS A 145 4.65 -0.05 -16.72
C CYS A 145 3.13 -0.28 -16.75
N LEU A 146 2.33 0.79 -16.85
CA LEU A 146 0.88 0.69 -16.93
C LEU A 146 0.44 0.00 -18.22
N ASP A 147 1.05 0.35 -19.34
CA ASP A 147 0.75 -0.24 -20.65
C ASP A 147 1.21 -1.71 -20.71
N LEU A 148 2.42 -2.02 -20.21
CA LEU A 148 2.96 -3.38 -20.18
C LEU A 148 2.11 -4.31 -19.30
N ALA A 149 1.67 -3.84 -18.17
CA ALA A 149 0.83 -4.60 -17.25
C ALA A 149 -0.65 -4.57 -17.66
N GLU A 150 -1.04 -3.76 -18.64
CA GLU A 150 -2.44 -3.53 -19.04
C GLU A 150 -3.32 -3.15 -17.84
N VAL A 151 -2.89 -2.13 -17.10
CA VAL A 151 -3.58 -1.68 -15.87
C VAL A 151 -4.92 -1.04 -16.20
N ASP A 152 -5.99 -1.54 -15.58
CA ASP A 152 -7.36 -1.05 -15.80
C ASP A 152 -7.65 0.21 -14.96
N ILE A 153 -7.14 0.26 -13.74
CA ILE A 153 -7.36 1.36 -12.80
C ILE A 153 -6.04 1.69 -12.10
N LEU A 154 -5.75 2.98 -11.96
CA LEU A 154 -4.60 3.48 -11.19
C LEU A 154 -5.05 4.16 -9.91
N VAL A 155 -4.52 3.70 -8.78
CA VAL A 155 -4.63 4.34 -7.46
C VAL A 155 -3.34 5.09 -7.19
N PHE A 156 -3.44 6.38 -6.91
CA PHE A 156 -2.26 7.23 -6.68
C PHE A 156 -2.50 8.22 -5.53
N GLY A 157 -1.41 8.68 -4.93
CA GLY A 157 -1.44 9.69 -3.88
C GLY A 157 -1.45 11.11 -4.43
N PRO A 158 -1.79 12.10 -3.57
CA PRO A 158 -1.80 13.52 -3.96
C PRO A 158 -0.45 14.02 -4.47
N GLU A 159 0.63 13.40 -4.03
CA GLU A 159 2.01 13.67 -4.48
C GLU A 159 2.23 13.32 -5.96
N SER A 160 1.39 12.46 -6.52
CA SER A 160 1.51 11.98 -7.90
C SER A 160 0.50 12.64 -8.86
N VAL A 161 -0.21 13.69 -8.43
CA VAL A 161 -1.26 14.34 -9.25
C VAL A 161 -0.71 14.92 -10.56
N SER A 162 0.53 15.38 -10.57
CA SER A 162 1.18 15.90 -11.79
C SER A 162 1.32 14.84 -12.91
N TYR A 163 1.27 13.57 -12.58
CA TYR A 163 1.37 12.46 -13.54
C TYR A 163 0.04 12.09 -14.21
N THR A 164 -1.09 12.52 -13.64
CA THR A 164 -2.43 12.16 -14.13
C THR A 164 -2.81 12.84 -15.45
N HIS A 165 -2.12 13.92 -15.81
CA HIS A 165 -2.34 14.62 -17.07
C HIS A 165 -1.86 13.84 -18.30
N LEU A 166 -1.07 12.77 -18.14
CA LEU A 166 -0.54 11.99 -19.25
C LEU A 166 -1.60 11.15 -19.99
N ARG A 167 -2.73 10.83 -19.36
CA ARG A 167 -3.84 10.09 -19.99
C ARG A 167 -4.97 10.95 -20.52
N ALA A 168 -5.06 12.22 -20.13
CA ALA A 168 -6.18 13.10 -20.50
C ALA A 168 -6.10 13.61 -21.95
N HIS A 169 -5.03 13.35 -22.67
CA HIS A 169 -4.83 13.81 -24.06
C HIS A 169 -5.05 12.73 -25.13
N GLU A 170 -5.45 11.53 -24.75
CA GLU A 170 -5.63 10.42 -25.71
C GLU A 170 -7.09 9.97 -25.92
N THR A 171 -8.08 10.77 -25.50
CA THR A 171 -9.50 10.52 -25.80
C THR A 171 -10.10 11.62 -26.65
#